data_634dbdc89eea5126a90c2e66d226ac75
#
_entry.id   634dbdc89eea5126a90c2e66d226ac75
#
_cell.length_a   1.000
_cell.length_b   1.000
_cell.length_c   1.000
_cell.angle_alpha   90.00
_cell.angle_beta   90.00
_cell.angle_gamma   90.00
#
_symmetry.space_group_name_H-M   'P 1'
#
loop_
_entity.id
_entity.type
_entity.pdbx_description
1 polymer ?
#
loop_
_entity_poly.entity_id
_entity_poly.type
_entity_poly.pdbx_seq_one_letter_code
_entity_poly.pdbx_strand_id
1 'polypeptide(L)'
;MKIIKNLIFCFIFLFNSSLNANEIKFNNWLLDFKKKALNEGISEKTFNMTMNKAKYIPKVIEYDRFQPEFYEDTKTYITKRANKNKIKKGIQTYSKNSSLIDKVEKEFYVEKELLLALMGIETNFGTYLGKMDIISSLATLSYDKRRSDFFTKELITILRLVENKTIDHKTLYGSWAGAFGNFQFMPSTIKNYAIDYNSNDKIELKTIEDSFASAANYINKIGCKKNDPCFFKINLNESIPSKFLNTSAKKLKNKKKAIFFKKYISNFDELSINENLVVAIITPDKDIVPDASDLNPAYIVFDNYELILKWNRSLRFALATCTLKNKFSNEF
;
A
#
# COMPACT_ATOMS: atom_id res chain seq x y z
N MET A 1 28.23 43.35 -2.76
CA MET A 1 28.30 42.28 -1.73
C MET A 1 27.40 42.49 -0.49
N LYS A 2 27.16 43.70 0.01
CA LYS A 2 26.27 43.96 1.17
C LYS A 2 24.79 43.72 0.87
N ILE A 3 24.28 43.99 -0.34
CA ILE A 3 22.86 43.85 -0.70
C ILE A 3 22.44 42.37 -0.79
N ILE A 4 23.33 41.50 -1.27
CA ILE A 4 23.06 40.05 -1.38
C ILE A 4 22.95 39.39 0.00
N LYS A 5 23.81 39.82 0.97
CA LYS A 5 23.73 39.31 2.35
C LYS A 5 22.41 39.66 3.04
N ASN A 6 21.86 40.87 2.80
CA ASN A 6 20.57 41.28 3.39
C ASN A 6 19.37 40.56 2.78
N LEU A 7 19.42 40.23 1.46
CA LEU A 7 18.38 39.43 0.81
C LEU A 7 18.33 37.99 1.32
N ILE A 8 19.50 37.36 1.54
CA ILE A 8 19.58 35.99 2.09
C ILE A 8 19.07 35.97 3.54
N PHE A 9 19.38 37.00 4.34
CA PHE A 9 18.94 37.10 5.72
C PHE A 9 17.41 37.30 5.84
N CYS A 10 16.81 38.11 4.97
CA CYS A 10 15.35 38.26 4.88
C CYS A 10 14.66 36.97 4.43
N PHE A 11 15.23 36.21 3.49
CA PHE A 11 14.65 34.96 3.03
C PHE A 11 14.66 33.87 4.14
N ILE A 12 15.75 33.79 4.91
CA ILE A 12 15.87 32.85 6.06
C ILE A 12 14.86 33.22 7.16
N PHE A 13 14.65 34.52 7.41
CA PHE A 13 13.72 35.00 8.43
C PHE A 13 12.25 34.75 8.05
N LEU A 14 11.89 34.91 6.78
CA LEU A 14 10.55 34.61 6.26
C LEU A 14 10.23 33.10 6.26
N PHE A 15 11.24 32.27 6.03
CA PHE A 15 11.06 30.80 6.07
C PHE A 15 10.86 30.29 7.52
N ASN A 16 11.58 30.84 8.49
CA ASN A 16 11.42 30.48 9.90
C ASN A 16 10.07 30.99 10.49
N SER A 17 9.59 32.14 10.05
CA SER A 17 8.30 32.70 10.51
C SER A 17 7.11 31.89 9.97
N SER A 18 7.18 31.37 8.76
CA SER A 18 6.12 30.52 8.19
C SER A 18 6.06 29.12 8.81
N LEU A 19 7.19 28.55 9.20
CA LEU A 19 7.25 27.30 9.94
C LEU A 19 6.65 27.43 11.33
N ASN A 20 7.00 28.48 12.08
CA ASN A 20 6.42 28.76 13.39
C ASN A 20 4.90 28.99 13.34
N ALA A 21 4.39 29.69 12.31
CA ALA A 21 2.96 29.93 12.16
C ALA A 21 2.17 28.62 11.88
N ASN A 22 2.74 27.69 11.12
CA ASN A 22 2.12 26.40 10.88
C ASN A 22 2.14 25.49 12.11
N GLU A 23 3.20 25.55 12.90
CA GLU A 23 3.33 24.79 14.14
C GLU A 23 2.33 25.28 15.21
N ILE A 24 2.13 26.59 15.36
CA ILE A 24 1.10 27.17 16.23
C ILE A 24 -0.30 26.73 15.80
N LYS A 25 -0.61 26.76 14.50
CA LYS A 25 -1.91 26.31 13.97
C LYS A 25 -2.11 24.81 14.18
N PHE A 26 -1.07 24.01 14.02
CA PHE A 26 -1.10 22.57 14.30
C PHE A 26 -1.37 22.28 15.78
N ASN A 27 -0.75 23.01 16.68
CA ASN A 27 -0.98 22.87 18.13
C ASN A 27 -2.43 23.23 18.50
N ASN A 28 -3.00 24.27 17.90
CA ASN A 28 -4.41 24.60 18.09
C ASN A 28 -5.34 23.48 17.57
N TRP A 29 -5.02 22.92 16.40
CA TRP A 29 -5.72 21.75 15.85
C TRP A 29 -5.62 20.54 16.80
N LEU A 30 -4.46 20.28 17.43
CA LEU A 30 -4.30 19.21 18.41
C LEU A 30 -5.25 19.33 19.60
N LEU A 31 -5.52 20.57 20.07
CA LEU A 31 -6.49 20.83 21.16
C LEU A 31 -7.92 20.45 20.74
N ASP A 32 -8.31 20.80 19.50
CA ASP A 32 -9.63 20.43 18.99
C ASP A 32 -9.71 18.93 18.68
N PHE A 33 -8.63 18.34 18.17
CA PHE A 33 -8.55 16.90 17.98
C PHE A 33 -8.62 16.13 19.30
N LYS A 34 -8.06 16.66 20.41
CA LYS A 34 -8.21 16.06 21.75
C LYS A 34 -9.69 15.92 22.12
N LYS A 35 -10.47 16.98 21.99
CA LYS A 35 -11.92 16.94 22.26
C LYS A 35 -12.61 15.85 21.43
N LYS A 36 -12.29 15.77 20.14
CA LYS A 36 -12.83 14.74 19.25
C LYS A 36 -12.44 13.34 19.70
N ALA A 37 -11.17 13.10 20.03
CA ALA A 37 -10.69 11.78 20.43
C ALA A 37 -11.35 11.31 21.74
N LEU A 38 -11.52 12.22 22.73
CA LEU A 38 -12.22 11.91 23.96
C LEU A 38 -13.70 11.56 23.71
N ASN A 39 -14.38 12.30 22.84
CA ASN A 39 -15.77 12.03 22.46
C ASN A 39 -15.91 10.68 21.69
N GLU A 40 -14.86 10.23 21.02
CA GLU A 40 -14.77 8.91 20.36
C GLU A 40 -14.40 7.78 21.34
N GLY A 41 -14.30 8.05 22.65
CA GLY A 41 -14.04 7.07 23.70
C GLY A 41 -12.56 6.75 23.94
N ILE A 42 -11.63 7.57 23.43
CA ILE A 42 -10.21 7.47 23.81
C ILE A 42 -10.01 8.11 25.18
N SER A 43 -9.41 7.40 26.13
CA SER A 43 -9.13 7.97 27.45
C SER A 43 -8.10 9.10 27.38
N GLU A 44 -8.20 10.05 28.32
CA GLU A 44 -7.20 11.12 28.44
C GLU A 44 -5.79 10.55 28.68
N LYS A 45 -5.67 9.45 29.40
CA LYS A 45 -4.40 8.74 29.64
C LYS A 45 -3.78 8.29 28.31
N THR A 46 -4.53 7.60 27.47
CA THR A 46 -4.04 7.13 26.17
C THR A 46 -3.72 8.29 25.23
N PHE A 47 -4.58 9.32 25.21
CA PHE A 47 -4.30 10.52 24.43
C PHE A 47 -2.98 11.16 24.84
N ASN A 48 -2.78 11.42 26.11
CA ASN A 48 -1.57 12.05 26.60
C ASN A 48 -0.33 11.17 26.37
N MET A 49 -0.44 9.86 26.55
CA MET A 49 0.65 8.92 26.32
C MET A 49 1.12 8.90 24.85
N THR A 50 0.20 9.04 23.90
CA THR A 50 0.49 8.93 22.46
C THR A 50 0.69 10.28 21.78
N MET A 51 -0.17 11.27 22.08
CA MET A 51 -0.27 12.53 21.33
C MET A 51 0.55 13.68 21.91
N ASN A 52 0.98 13.63 23.18
CA ASN A 52 1.77 14.73 23.79
C ASN A 52 3.11 15.00 23.08
N LYS A 53 3.63 14.01 22.34
CA LYS A 53 4.88 14.14 21.56
C LYS A 53 4.62 14.26 20.05
N ALA A 54 3.37 14.38 19.63
CA ALA A 54 3.02 14.53 18.23
C ALA A 54 3.57 15.85 17.67
N LYS A 55 4.23 15.78 16.52
CA LYS A 55 4.88 16.90 15.85
C LYS A 55 4.29 17.12 14.47
N TYR A 56 4.27 18.38 14.04
CA TYR A 56 4.01 18.72 12.65
C TYR A 56 5.22 18.35 11.79
N ILE A 57 5.02 17.50 10.77
CA ILE A 57 6.09 17.01 9.89
C ILE A 57 5.77 17.37 8.43
N PRO A 58 6.18 18.59 7.95
CA PRO A 58 5.89 19.04 6.56
C PRO A 58 6.29 18.03 5.49
N LYS A 59 7.37 17.29 5.69
CA LYS A 59 7.88 16.28 4.76
C LYS A 59 6.88 15.16 4.47
N VAL A 60 6.00 14.85 5.41
CA VAL A 60 4.91 13.87 5.24
C VAL A 60 3.91 14.36 4.18
N ILE A 61 3.63 15.67 4.16
CA ILE A 61 2.74 16.28 3.16
C ILE A 61 3.36 16.24 1.77
N GLU A 62 4.68 16.45 1.66
CA GLU A 62 5.39 16.31 0.40
C GLU A 62 5.27 14.88 -0.14
N TYR A 63 5.55 13.87 0.69
CA TYR A 63 5.43 12.47 0.31
C TYR A 63 4.01 12.08 -0.10
N ASP A 64 2.98 12.64 0.56
CA ASP A 64 1.59 12.40 0.18
C ASP A 64 1.26 12.91 -1.24
N ARG A 65 1.96 13.94 -1.71
CA ARG A 65 1.73 14.56 -3.02
C ARG A 65 2.58 13.95 -4.14
N PHE A 66 3.70 13.29 -3.80
CA PHE A 66 4.64 12.74 -4.78
C PHE A 66 4.88 11.24 -4.54
N GLN A 67 4.14 10.40 -5.24
CA GLN A 67 4.24 8.94 -5.14
C GLN A 67 4.62 8.34 -6.49
N PRO A 68 5.60 7.38 -6.55
CA PRO A 68 6.11 6.79 -7.79
C PRO A 68 5.03 6.17 -8.68
N GLU A 69 3.94 5.70 -8.08
CA GLU A 69 2.79 5.14 -8.76
C GLU A 69 2.13 6.10 -9.76
N PHE A 70 2.40 7.40 -9.65
CA PHE A 70 1.75 8.43 -10.46
C PHE A 70 2.65 9.05 -11.51
N TYR A 71 3.93 8.63 -11.65
CA TYR A 71 4.85 9.17 -12.64
C TYR A 71 5.82 8.15 -13.25
N GLU A 72 6.04 6.96 -12.66
CA GLU A 72 6.85 5.91 -13.29
C GLU A 72 6.03 5.15 -14.34
N ASP A 73 6.61 4.85 -15.50
CA ASP A 73 6.01 3.91 -16.45
C ASP A 73 5.96 2.49 -15.88
N THR A 74 5.05 1.67 -16.39
CA THR A 74 4.80 0.33 -15.87
C THR A 74 6.02 -0.59 -15.95
N LYS A 75 6.80 -0.52 -17.05
CA LYS A 75 8.00 -1.36 -17.23
C LYS A 75 9.05 -1.03 -16.18
N THR A 76 9.35 0.26 -15.99
CA THR A 76 10.29 0.76 -14.98
C THR A 76 9.83 0.38 -13.57
N TYR A 77 8.54 0.60 -13.25
CA TYR A 77 7.97 0.27 -11.96
C TYR A 77 8.11 -1.22 -11.61
N ILE A 78 7.74 -2.11 -12.53
CA ILE A 78 7.83 -3.56 -12.35
C ILE A 78 9.29 -4.00 -12.23
N THR A 79 10.17 -3.49 -13.11
CA THR A 79 11.59 -3.88 -13.13
C THR A 79 12.29 -3.54 -11.81
N LYS A 80 12.01 -2.37 -11.24
CA LYS A 80 12.56 -1.96 -9.94
C LYS A 80 12.05 -2.83 -8.78
N ARG A 81 10.80 -3.31 -8.85
CA ARG A 81 10.12 -3.97 -7.73
C ARG A 81 10.05 -5.49 -7.80
N ALA A 82 10.26 -6.08 -8.98
CA ALA A 82 10.25 -7.53 -9.20
C ALA A 82 11.57 -8.02 -9.85
N ASN A 83 12.71 -7.59 -9.30
CA ASN A 83 14.05 -7.91 -9.78
C ASN A 83 14.64 -9.19 -9.14
N LYS A 84 15.75 -9.67 -9.73
CA LYS A 84 16.46 -10.88 -9.27
C LYS A 84 16.89 -10.81 -7.78
N ASN A 85 17.29 -9.64 -7.28
CA ASN A 85 17.67 -9.49 -5.88
C ASN A 85 16.49 -9.70 -4.92
N LYS A 86 15.29 -9.23 -5.31
CA LYS A 86 14.08 -9.50 -4.54
C LYS A 86 13.71 -10.98 -4.54
N ILE A 87 13.83 -11.66 -5.66
CA ILE A 87 13.60 -13.11 -5.75
C ILE A 87 14.54 -13.84 -4.79
N LYS A 88 15.84 -13.57 -4.87
CA LYS A 88 16.84 -14.15 -3.96
C LYS A 88 16.51 -13.93 -2.48
N LYS A 89 16.14 -12.70 -2.11
CA LYS A 89 15.76 -12.38 -0.72
C LYS A 89 14.46 -13.12 -0.30
N GLY A 90 13.48 -13.23 -1.18
CA GLY A 90 12.24 -13.95 -0.90
C GLY A 90 12.49 -15.43 -0.66
N ILE A 91 13.31 -16.07 -1.49
CA ILE A 91 13.74 -17.48 -1.28
C ILE A 91 14.45 -17.63 0.06
N GLN A 92 15.36 -16.72 0.39
CA GLN A 92 16.05 -16.76 1.70
C GLN A 92 15.07 -16.56 2.88
N THR A 93 14.08 -15.67 2.72
CA THR A 93 13.05 -15.46 3.75
C THR A 93 12.19 -16.71 3.93
N TYR A 94 11.78 -17.33 2.82
CA TYR A 94 11.04 -18.57 2.85
C TYR A 94 11.87 -19.70 3.50
N SER A 95 13.10 -19.94 3.05
CA SER A 95 13.96 -21.02 3.58
C SER A 95 14.18 -20.90 5.10
N LYS A 96 14.25 -19.68 5.62
CA LYS A 96 14.42 -19.46 7.07
C LYS A 96 13.14 -19.68 7.88
N ASN A 97 11.97 -19.59 7.24
CA ASN A 97 10.66 -19.59 7.94
C ASN A 97 9.67 -20.57 7.28
N SER A 98 10.15 -21.57 6.53
CA SER A 98 9.32 -22.44 5.70
C SER A 98 8.20 -23.13 6.48
N SER A 99 8.52 -23.70 7.65
CA SER A 99 7.53 -24.39 8.51
C SER A 99 6.35 -23.47 8.88
N LEU A 100 6.63 -22.22 9.23
CA LEU A 100 5.58 -21.23 9.56
C LEU A 100 4.80 -20.80 8.31
N ILE A 101 5.51 -20.47 7.23
CA ILE A 101 4.90 -19.96 6.00
C ILE A 101 4.01 -21.03 5.38
N ASP A 102 4.46 -22.30 5.32
CA ASP A 102 3.66 -23.41 4.79
C ASP A 102 2.44 -23.70 5.68
N LYS A 103 2.59 -23.57 7.01
CA LYS A 103 1.46 -23.67 7.95
C LYS A 103 0.41 -22.58 7.68
N VAL A 104 0.85 -21.32 7.54
CA VAL A 104 -0.03 -20.20 7.25
C VAL A 104 -0.70 -20.35 5.86
N GLU A 105 0.04 -20.76 4.83
CA GLU A 105 -0.54 -21.07 3.51
C GLU A 105 -1.66 -22.10 3.61
N LYS A 106 -1.43 -23.19 4.32
CA LYS A 106 -2.41 -24.27 4.50
C LYS A 106 -3.63 -23.83 5.30
N GLU A 107 -3.42 -23.07 6.37
CA GLU A 107 -4.49 -22.65 7.29
C GLU A 107 -5.41 -21.59 6.65
N PHE A 108 -4.83 -20.61 5.94
CA PHE A 108 -5.60 -19.50 5.35
C PHE A 108 -5.93 -19.69 3.87
N TYR A 109 -5.49 -20.79 3.23
CA TYR A 109 -5.70 -21.03 1.79
C TYR A 109 -5.21 -19.89 0.88
N VAL A 110 -4.08 -19.28 1.23
CA VAL A 110 -3.44 -18.18 0.49
C VAL A 110 -2.04 -18.62 0.07
N GLU A 111 -1.75 -18.53 -1.24
CA GLU A 111 -0.45 -18.92 -1.81
C GLU A 111 0.69 -18.16 -1.13
N LYS A 112 1.69 -18.90 -0.65
CA LYS A 112 2.89 -18.33 -0.02
C LYS A 112 3.66 -17.38 -0.95
N GLU A 113 3.64 -17.67 -2.24
CA GLU A 113 4.25 -16.83 -3.27
C GLU A 113 3.62 -15.42 -3.30
N LEU A 114 2.31 -15.32 -3.09
CA LEU A 114 1.61 -14.03 -2.99
C LEU A 114 2.01 -13.28 -1.71
N LEU A 115 2.07 -13.98 -0.58
CA LEU A 115 2.49 -13.38 0.69
C LEU A 115 3.94 -12.90 0.63
N LEU A 116 4.86 -13.71 0.09
CA LEU A 116 6.24 -13.32 -0.14
C LEU A 116 6.36 -12.13 -1.11
N ALA A 117 5.55 -12.10 -2.17
CA ALA A 117 5.53 -10.99 -3.11
C ALA A 117 5.08 -9.69 -2.44
N LEU A 118 4.00 -9.72 -1.67
CA LEU A 118 3.52 -8.56 -0.91
C LEU A 118 4.58 -8.05 0.06
N MET A 119 5.15 -8.91 0.91
CA MET A 119 6.22 -8.51 1.84
C MET A 119 7.46 -7.96 1.10
N GLY A 120 7.79 -8.56 -0.05
CA GLY A 120 8.88 -8.09 -0.90
C GLY A 120 8.63 -6.70 -1.48
N ILE A 121 7.42 -6.41 -1.95
CA ILE A 121 7.08 -5.08 -2.49
C ILE A 121 7.00 -4.04 -1.38
N GLU A 122 6.33 -4.34 -0.27
CA GLU A 122 6.07 -3.40 0.81
C GLU A 122 7.34 -3.00 1.57
N THR A 123 8.11 -3.99 2.02
CA THR A 123 9.22 -3.70 2.95
C THR A 123 10.57 -4.28 2.53
N ASN A 124 10.65 -4.88 1.33
CA ASN A 124 11.83 -5.63 0.90
C ASN A 124 12.23 -6.68 1.96
N PHE A 125 11.25 -7.48 2.38
CA PHE A 125 11.37 -8.53 3.40
C PHE A 125 11.83 -7.99 4.76
N GLY A 126 11.13 -6.97 5.26
CA GLY A 126 11.39 -6.36 6.56
C GLY A 126 12.63 -5.45 6.63
N THR A 127 13.35 -5.25 5.50
CA THR A 127 14.53 -4.38 5.47
C THR A 127 14.17 -2.89 5.61
N TYR A 128 13.00 -2.48 5.08
CA TYR A 128 12.53 -1.10 5.06
C TYR A 128 11.15 -0.97 5.68
N LEU A 129 11.09 -1.03 7.00
CA LEU A 129 9.82 -0.91 7.76
C LEU A 129 9.32 0.53 7.90
N GLY A 130 10.14 1.51 7.50
CA GLY A 130 9.91 2.91 7.81
C GLY A 130 10.41 3.29 9.21
N LYS A 131 10.76 4.58 9.39
CA LYS A 131 11.31 5.12 10.64
C LYS A 131 10.55 6.36 11.12
N MET A 132 9.45 6.71 10.45
CA MET A 132 8.67 7.87 10.84
C MET A 132 7.76 7.54 12.01
N ASP A 133 7.62 8.48 12.92
CA ASP A 133 6.64 8.40 13.99
C ASP A 133 5.23 8.41 13.39
N ILE A 134 4.50 7.30 13.56
CA ILE A 134 3.19 7.09 12.95
C ILE A 134 2.17 8.09 13.49
N ILE A 135 2.22 8.39 14.79
CA ILE A 135 1.29 9.33 15.43
C ILE A 135 1.48 10.72 14.83
N SER A 136 2.71 11.21 14.76
CA SER A 136 3.01 12.53 14.17
C SER A 136 2.67 12.57 12.68
N SER A 137 2.94 11.49 11.95
CA SER A 137 2.62 11.38 10.52
C SER A 137 1.11 11.46 10.27
N LEU A 138 0.33 10.65 10.99
CA LEU A 138 -1.13 10.64 10.87
C LEU A 138 -1.74 11.95 11.36
N ALA A 139 -1.23 12.55 12.45
CA ALA A 139 -1.67 13.86 12.94
C ALA A 139 -1.42 14.95 11.90
N THR A 140 -0.23 14.98 11.28
CA THR A 140 0.11 15.92 10.21
C THR A 140 -0.82 15.78 9.01
N LEU A 141 -1.09 14.56 8.54
CA LEU A 141 -1.99 14.28 7.42
C LEU A 141 -3.47 14.53 7.77
N SER A 142 -3.85 14.37 9.03
CA SER A 142 -5.19 14.72 9.52
C SER A 142 -5.39 16.24 9.55
N TYR A 143 -4.33 16.98 9.88
CA TYR A 143 -4.31 18.43 9.84
C TYR A 143 -4.31 18.97 8.40
N ASP A 144 -3.63 18.31 7.44
CA ASP A 144 -3.62 18.69 6.02
C ASP A 144 -5.00 18.46 5.38
N LYS A 145 -5.50 19.45 4.64
CA LYS A 145 -6.88 19.42 4.13
C LYS A 145 -7.17 18.36 3.08
N ARG A 146 -6.15 17.85 2.38
CA ARG A 146 -6.33 17.03 1.17
C ARG A 146 -7.07 15.71 1.42
N ARG A 147 -6.73 15.00 2.50
CA ARG A 147 -7.34 13.71 2.88
C ARG A 147 -7.61 13.66 4.39
N SER A 148 -7.94 14.80 4.99
CA SER A 148 -8.10 14.97 6.43
C SER A 148 -9.03 13.92 7.05
N ASP A 149 -10.20 13.70 6.48
CA ASP A 149 -11.19 12.75 7.02
C ASP A 149 -10.67 11.31 7.05
N PHE A 150 -9.95 10.89 5.99
CA PHE A 150 -9.35 9.56 5.93
C PHE A 150 -8.29 9.40 7.03
N PHE A 151 -7.33 10.31 7.11
CA PHE A 151 -6.23 10.20 8.08
C PHE A 151 -6.70 10.42 9.52
N THR A 152 -7.72 11.24 9.74
CA THR A 152 -8.34 11.39 11.06
C THR A 152 -8.96 10.07 11.54
N LYS A 153 -9.62 9.32 10.66
CA LYS A 153 -10.16 7.99 10.99
C LYS A 153 -9.04 7.01 11.31
N GLU A 154 -7.95 7.02 10.53
CA GLU A 154 -6.78 6.18 10.81
C GLU A 154 -6.12 6.56 12.15
N LEU A 155 -6.00 7.85 12.46
CA LEU A 155 -5.44 8.33 13.74
C LEU A 155 -6.32 7.90 14.93
N ILE A 156 -7.64 8.08 14.86
CA ILE A 156 -8.54 7.58 15.91
C ILE A 156 -8.44 6.05 16.04
N THR A 157 -8.33 5.34 14.92
CA THR A 157 -8.22 3.88 14.95
C THR A 157 -6.95 3.41 15.64
N ILE A 158 -5.79 4.03 15.36
CA ILE A 158 -4.54 3.64 16.03
C ILE A 158 -4.56 3.98 17.53
N LEU A 159 -5.15 5.11 17.92
CA LEU A 159 -5.34 5.44 19.33
C LEU A 159 -6.21 4.40 20.05
N ARG A 160 -7.27 3.91 19.39
CA ARG A 160 -8.13 2.86 19.93
C ARG A 160 -7.43 1.52 20.07
N LEU A 161 -6.56 1.16 19.11
CA LEU A 161 -5.74 -0.05 19.22
C LEU A 161 -4.75 0.02 20.39
N VAL A 162 -4.22 1.20 20.68
CA VAL A 162 -3.37 1.45 21.87
C VAL A 162 -4.21 1.41 23.14
N GLU A 163 -5.39 2.04 23.16
CA GLU A 163 -6.33 2.03 24.29
C GLU A 163 -6.65 0.60 24.73
N ASN A 164 -6.96 -0.25 23.75
CA ASN A 164 -7.30 -1.65 23.96
C ASN A 164 -6.06 -2.54 24.23
N LYS A 165 -4.86 -1.98 24.29
CA LYS A 165 -3.57 -2.69 24.44
C LYS A 165 -3.26 -3.69 23.33
N THR A 166 -3.96 -3.63 22.21
CA THR A 166 -3.74 -4.47 21.03
C THR A 166 -2.35 -4.24 20.41
N ILE A 167 -1.87 -2.99 20.46
CA ILE A 167 -0.56 -2.58 19.98
C ILE A 167 0.15 -1.73 21.04
N ASP A 168 1.45 -1.97 21.24
CA ASP A 168 2.29 -1.12 22.08
C ASP A 168 2.62 0.19 21.34
N HIS A 169 2.22 1.33 21.94
CA HIS A 169 2.49 2.66 21.38
C HIS A 169 3.98 2.94 21.13
N LYS A 170 4.88 2.29 21.88
CA LYS A 170 6.34 2.43 21.73
C LYS A 170 6.87 1.86 20.43
N THR A 171 6.11 0.97 19.77
CA THR A 171 6.50 0.32 18.52
C THR A 171 6.02 1.05 17.27
N LEU A 172 5.26 2.15 17.41
CA LEU A 172 4.60 2.89 16.34
C LEU A 172 5.54 3.74 15.48
N TYR A 173 6.49 3.07 14.85
CA TYR A 173 7.35 3.62 13.80
C TYR A 173 7.12 2.86 12.50
N GLY A 174 6.93 3.57 11.40
CA GLY A 174 6.55 2.97 10.12
C GLY A 174 6.73 3.94 8.95
N SER A 175 5.79 3.88 7.99
CA SER A 175 5.80 4.77 6.83
C SER A 175 5.33 6.19 7.16
N TRP A 176 5.57 7.09 6.22
CA TRP A 176 5.08 8.47 6.26
C TRP A 176 3.53 8.56 6.27
N ALA A 177 2.84 7.55 5.73
CA ALA A 177 1.38 7.49 5.67
C ALA A 177 0.74 6.82 6.90
N GLY A 178 1.54 6.39 7.88
CA GLY A 178 1.04 5.68 9.06
C GLY A 178 0.91 4.17 8.88
N ALA A 179 1.44 3.61 7.79
CA ALA A 179 1.46 2.16 7.59
C ALA A 179 2.56 1.49 8.43
N PHE A 180 2.30 0.27 8.88
CA PHE A 180 3.04 -0.41 9.94
C PHE A 180 3.38 -1.86 9.61
N GLY A 181 4.55 -2.31 10.06
CA GLY A 181 4.98 -3.70 10.04
C GLY A 181 5.45 -4.21 8.67
N ASN A 182 5.69 -5.53 8.60
CA ASN A 182 6.26 -6.20 7.42
C ASN A 182 5.42 -6.05 6.15
N PHE A 183 4.11 -5.92 6.30
CA PHE A 183 3.14 -5.79 5.21
C PHE A 183 2.52 -4.39 5.12
N GLN A 184 3.06 -3.41 5.82
CA GLN A 184 2.65 -2.00 5.78
C GLN A 184 1.12 -1.80 5.94
N PHE A 185 0.56 -2.40 7.00
CA PHE A 185 -0.87 -2.26 7.30
C PHE A 185 -1.21 -0.86 7.82
N MET A 186 -2.27 -0.29 7.27
CA MET A 186 -2.91 0.89 7.85
C MET A 186 -3.63 0.52 9.16
N PRO A 187 -3.81 1.47 10.10
CA PRO A 187 -4.52 1.19 11.36
C PRO A 187 -5.88 0.50 11.20
N SER A 188 -6.67 0.91 10.20
CA SER A 188 -7.95 0.26 9.88
C SER A 188 -7.77 -1.17 9.39
N THR A 189 -6.71 -1.48 8.65
CA THR A 189 -6.38 -2.84 8.22
C THR A 189 -5.99 -3.70 9.41
N ILE A 190 -5.19 -3.15 10.33
CA ILE A 190 -4.82 -3.83 11.59
C ILE A 190 -6.09 -4.19 12.37
N LYS A 191 -6.96 -3.22 12.61
CA LYS A 191 -8.23 -3.42 13.34
C LYS A 191 -9.08 -4.54 12.77
N ASN A 192 -9.13 -4.66 11.44
CA ASN A 192 -10.06 -5.55 10.76
C ASN A 192 -9.49 -6.94 10.48
N TYR A 193 -8.16 -7.08 10.35
CA TYR A 193 -7.55 -8.28 9.78
C TYR A 193 -6.33 -8.79 10.55
N ALA A 194 -5.68 -7.96 11.38
CA ALA A 194 -4.52 -8.43 12.11
C ALA A 194 -4.93 -9.42 13.21
N ILE A 195 -4.07 -10.40 13.45
CA ILE A 195 -4.27 -11.46 14.45
C ILE A 195 -2.98 -11.65 15.24
N ASP A 196 -3.14 -11.95 16.51
CA ASP A 196 -2.10 -12.48 17.41
C ASP A 196 -1.99 -13.99 17.14
N TYR A 197 -1.05 -14.37 16.28
CA TYR A 197 -0.95 -15.75 15.81
C TYR A 197 -0.16 -16.64 16.76
N ASN A 198 0.73 -16.06 17.56
CA ASN A 198 1.51 -16.76 18.55
C ASN A 198 0.85 -16.79 19.95
N SER A 199 -0.33 -16.16 20.10
CA SER A 199 -1.14 -16.13 21.33
C SER A 199 -0.42 -15.53 22.53
N ASN A 200 0.33 -14.43 22.31
CA ASN A 200 1.03 -13.71 23.38
C ASN A 200 0.29 -12.44 23.87
N ASP A 201 -1.00 -12.31 23.52
CA ASP A 201 -1.89 -11.18 23.83
C ASP A 201 -1.48 -9.85 23.19
N LYS A 202 -0.66 -9.89 22.13
CA LYS A 202 -0.22 -8.70 21.36
C LYS A 202 -0.24 -8.97 19.88
N ILE A 203 -0.41 -7.93 19.10
CA ILE A 203 -0.23 -7.97 17.64
C ILE A 203 1.12 -7.33 17.29
N GLU A 204 2.07 -8.13 16.84
CA GLU A 204 3.45 -7.72 16.56
C GLU A 204 3.78 -7.81 15.07
N LEU A 205 3.28 -6.87 14.28
CA LEU A 205 3.39 -6.89 12.81
C LEU A 205 4.82 -6.71 12.25
N LYS A 206 5.82 -6.61 13.11
CA LYS A 206 7.25 -6.65 12.76
C LYS A 206 7.85 -8.06 12.93
N THR A 207 7.17 -8.96 13.62
CA THR A 207 7.52 -10.39 13.66
C THR A 207 7.02 -11.11 12.41
N ILE A 208 7.60 -12.25 12.11
CA ILE A 208 7.18 -13.06 10.95
C ILE A 208 5.84 -13.73 11.23
N GLU A 209 5.64 -14.23 12.45
CA GLU A 209 4.45 -14.99 12.86
C GLU A 209 3.17 -14.18 12.62
N ASP A 210 3.01 -13.09 13.36
CA ASP A 210 1.79 -12.28 13.30
C ASP A 210 1.62 -11.59 11.95
N SER A 211 2.72 -11.15 11.35
CA SER A 211 2.63 -10.41 10.09
C SER A 211 2.20 -11.29 8.92
N PHE A 212 2.73 -12.50 8.79
CA PHE A 212 2.32 -13.45 7.73
C PHE A 212 0.88 -13.92 7.93
N ALA A 213 0.54 -14.34 9.16
CA ALA A 213 -0.81 -14.79 9.46
C ALA A 213 -1.85 -13.67 9.27
N SER A 214 -1.54 -12.44 9.69
CA SER A 214 -2.41 -11.28 9.47
C SER A 214 -2.59 -10.97 7.99
N ALA A 215 -1.51 -11.02 7.20
CA ALA A 215 -1.58 -10.79 5.75
C ALA A 215 -2.40 -11.88 5.06
N ALA A 216 -2.20 -13.14 5.43
CA ALA A 216 -2.96 -14.28 4.90
C ALA A 216 -4.45 -14.16 5.27
N ASN A 217 -4.77 -13.82 6.53
CA ASN A 217 -6.14 -13.58 6.98
C ASN A 217 -6.81 -12.46 6.16
N TYR A 218 -6.10 -11.35 5.91
CA TYR A 218 -6.61 -10.26 5.09
C TYR A 218 -6.91 -10.73 3.66
N ILE A 219 -5.94 -11.35 2.99
CA ILE A 219 -6.06 -11.83 1.61
C ILE A 219 -7.17 -12.89 1.47
N ASN A 220 -7.28 -13.83 2.42
CA ASN A 220 -8.36 -14.80 2.46
C ASN A 220 -9.74 -14.10 2.58
N LYS A 221 -9.91 -13.21 3.57
CA LYS A 221 -11.19 -12.53 3.82
C LYS A 221 -11.67 -11.62 2.69
N ILE A 222 -10.77 -11.08 1.88
CA ILE A 222 -11.16 -10.31 0.70
C ILE A 222 -11.47 -11.20 -0.52
N GLY A 223 -11.31 -12.52 -0.42
CA GLY A 223 -11.81 -13.52 -1.36
C GLY A 223 -10.79 -13.99 -2.40
N CYS A 224 -9.50 -14.02 -2.07
CA CYS A 224 -8.46 -14.56 -2.96
C CYS A 224 -8.73 -16.04 -3.30
N LYS A 225 -8.57 -16.36 -4.56
CA LYS A 225 -8.73 -17.72 -5.08
C LYS A 225 -7.36 -18.31 -5.36
N LYS A 226 -7.03 -19.39 -4.65
CA LYS A 226 -5.78 -20.11 -4.86
C LYS A 226 -5.69 -20.62 -6.31
N ASN A 227 -4.53 -20.47 -6.93
CA ASN A 227 -4.21 -20.89 -8.31
C ASN A 227 -4.90 -20.11 -9.45
N ASP A 228 -5.78 -19.13 -9.14
CA ASP A 228 -6.33 -18.29 -10.21
C ASP A 228 -5.27 -17.28 -10.68
N PRO A 229 -5.18 -17.02 -12.02
CA PRO A 229 -4.21 -16.08 -12.55
C PRO A 229 -4.52 -14.65 -12.08
N CYS A 230 -3.47 -13.82 -11.97
CA CYS A 230 -3.65 -12.39 -11.77
C CYS A 230 -3.90 -11.67 -13.10
N PHE A 231 -3.00 -11.87 -14.07
CA PHE A 231 -3.04 -11.19 -15.36
C PHE A 231 -2.24 -11.93 -16.42
N PHE A 232 -2.50 -11.57 -17.69
CA PHE A 232 -1.59 -11.83 -18.83
C PHE A 232 -1.31 -10.52 -19.55
N LYS A 233 -0.08 -10.38 -20.07
CA LYS A 233 0.26 -9.30 -21.01
C LYS A 233 -0.34 -9.62 -22.38
N ILE A 234 -0.98 -8.62 -22.99
CA ILE A 234 -1.69 -8.78 -24.26
C ILE A 234 -1.26 -7.75 -25.28
N ASN A 235 -1.46 -8.09 -26.55
CA ASN A 235 -1.28 -7.20 -27.69
C ASN A 235 -2.65 -6.82 -28.23
N LEU A 236 -3.08 -5.58 -28.01
CA LEU A 236 -4.37 -5.08 -28.47
C LEU A 236 -4.28 -4.60 -29.93
N ASN A 237 -5.34 -4.83 -30.70
CA ASN A 237 -5.53 -4.18 -31.99
C ASN A 237 -6.38 -2.90 -31.85
N GLU A 238 -6.32 -2.02 -32.84
CA GLU A 238 -6.95 -0.71 -32.82
C GLU A 238 -8.49 -0.73 -32.82
N SER A 239 -9.09 -1.87 -33.12
CA SER A 239 -10.55 -2.04 -33.17
C SER A 239 -11.22 -2.13 -31.79
N ILE A 240 -10.44 -2.21 -30.72
CA ILE A 240 -11.01 -2.26 -29.36
C ILE A 240 -11.66 -0.93 -28.98
N PRO A 241 -12.94 -0.92 -28.57
CA PRO A 241 -13.57 0.29 -28.09
C PRO A 241 -12.92 0.83 -26.79
N SER A 242 -12.64 2.12 -26.74
CA SER A 242 -11.96 2.78 -25.61
C SER A 242 -12.64 2.56 -24.25
N LYS A 243 -13.97 2.35 -24.24
CA LYS A 243 -14.73 2.05 -23.00
C LYS A 243 -14.24 0.80 -22.26
N PHE A 244 -13.55 -0.12 -22.93
CA PHE A 244 -13.00 -1.33 -22.31
C PHE A 244 -11.60 -1.13 -21.73
N LEU A 245 -10.94 -0.02 -22.03
CA LEU A 245 -9.61 0.31 -21.53
C LEU A 245 -9.71 0.96 -20.15
N ASN A 246 -9.25 0.27 -19.10
CA ASN A 246 -9.24 0.80 -17.75
C ASN A 246 -7.86 1.38 -17.43
N THR A 247 -7.82 2.67 -17.10
CA THR A 247 -6.61 3.41 -16.70
C THR A 247 -6.56 3.71 -15.20
N SER A 248 -7.70 3.52 -14.50
CA SER A 248 -7.87 3.84 -13.08
C SER A 248 -8.03 2.61 -12.20
N ALA A 249 -7.29 2.57 -11.10
CA ALA A 249 -7.39 1.54 -10.06
C ALA A 249 -8.61 1.67 -9.14
N LYS A 250 -9.43 2.72 -9.27
CA LYS A 250 -10.60 2.93 -8.38
C LYS A 250 -11.65 1.85 -8.55
N LYS A 251 -11.94 1.47 -9.78
CA LYS A 251 -12.89 0.42 -10.13
C LYS A 251 -12.64 0.00 -11.58
N LEU A 252 -12.44 -1.29 -11.81
CA LEU A 252 -12.40 -1.83 -13.17
C LEU A 252 -13.83 -1.95 -13.72
N LYS A 253 -14.04 -1.38 -14.90
CA LYS A 253 -15.35 -1.28 -15.56
C LYS A 253 -15.41 -2.17 -16.79
N ASN A 254 -16.63 -2.37 -17.31
CA ASN A 254 -16.90 -3.03 -18.59
C ASN A 254 -16.27 -4.43 -18.71
N LYS A 255 -16.28 -5.17 -17.58
CA LYS A 255 -15.82 -6.56 -17.55
C LYS A 255 -16.68 -7.44 -18.46
N LYS A 256 -16.06 -8.40 -19.12
CA LYS A 256 -16.69 -9.40 -19.98
C LYS A 256 -16.01 -10.75 -19.80
N LYS A 257 -16.63 -11.84 -20.30
CA LYS A 257 -15.91 -13.11 -20.45
C LYS A 257 -14.69 -12.94 -21.36
N ALA A 258 -13.61 -13.65 -21.08
CA ALA A 258 -12.36 -13.51 -21.83
C ALA A 258 -12.54 -13.74 -23.33
N ILE A 259 -13.39 -14.69 -23.71
CA ILE A 259 -13.72 -14.97 -25.12
C ILE A 259 -14.23 -13.72 -25.87
N PHE A 260 -14.95 -12.82 -25.21
CA PHE A 260 -15.42 -11.59 -25.82
C PHE A 260 -14.27 -10.70 -26.33
N PHE A 261 -13.12 -10.74 -25.65
CA PHE A 261 -11.94 -9.95 -25.99
C PHE A 261 -11.03 -10.62 -27.02
N LYS A 262 -11.23 -11.91 -27.34
CA LYS A 262 -10.41 -12.68 -28.28
C LYS A 262 -10.17 -11.94 -29.60
N LYS A 263 -11.21 -11.37 -30.20
CA LYS A 263 -11.13 -10.62 -31.47
C LYS A 263 -10.32 -9.32 -31.39
N TYR A 264 -10.05 -8.82 -30.18
CA TYR A 264 -9.29 -7.58 -29.95
C TYR A 264 -7.85 -7.83 -29.51
N ILE A 265 -7.46 -9.09 -29.26
CA ILE A 265 -6.15 -9.49 -28.72
C ILE A 265 -5.46 -10.41 -29.71
N SER A 266 -4.39 -9.93 -30.37
CA SER A 266 -3.71 -10.68 -31.43
C SER A 266 -2.96 -11.92 -30.92
N ASN A 267 -2.50 -11.91 -29.66
CA ASN A 267 -1.82 -13.06 -29.04
C ASN A 267 -2.72 -13.89 -28.11
N PHE A 268 -4.06 -13.83 -28.26
CA PHE A 268 -4.99 -14.48 -27.32
C PHE A 268 -4.80 -16.00 -27.26
N ASP A 269 -4.65 -16.63 -28.40
CA ASP A 269 -4.51 -18.11 -28.52
C ASP A 269 -3.15 -18.63 -28.00
N GLU A 270 -2.16 -17.76 -27.82
CA GLU A 270 -0.88 -18.06 -27.18
C GLU A 270 -0.97 -18.10 -25.66
N LEU A 271 -2.06 -17.55 -25.09
CA LEU A 271 -2.26 -17.42 -23.67
C LEU A 271 -3.17 -18.53 -23.15
N SER A 272 -2.77 -19.23 -22.10
CA SER A 272 -3.57 -20.27 -21.46
C SER A 272 -4.72 -19.65 -20.64
N ILE A 273 -5.64 -18.94 -21.32
CA ILE A 273 -6.76 -18.23 -20.67
C ILE A 273 -8.01 -19.13 -20.73
N ASN A 274 -8.63 -19.35 -19.57
CA ASN A 274 -9.99 -19.90 -19.54
C ASN A 274 -10.96 -18.84 -20.08
N GLU A 275 -11.54 -19.11 -21.26
CA GLU A 275 -12.38 -18.20 -22.03
C GLU A 275 -13.66 -17.78 -21.29
N ASN A 276 -14.10 -18.55 -20.28
CA ASN A 276 -15.31 -18.27 -19.50
C ASN A 276 -15.09 -17.34 -18.31
N LEU A 277 -13.83 -17.08 -17.91
CA LEU A 277 -13.55 -16.17 -16.81
C LEU A 277 -13.94 -14.73 -17.15
N VAL A 278 -14.48 -14.02 -16.16
CA VAL A 278 -14.79 -12.59 -16.27
C VAL A 278 -13.53 -11.78 -16.04
N VAL A 279 -13.20 -10.93 -16.99
CA VAL A 279 -11.93 -10.20 -17.05
C VAL A 279 -12.16 -8.72 -17.36
N ALA A 280 -11.14 -7.91 -17.10
CA ALA A 280 -11.05 -6.53 -17.58
C ALA A 280 -9.74 -6.33 -18.37
N ILE A 281 -9.73 -5.31 -19.23
CA ILE A 281 -8.50 -4.84 -19.87
C ILE A 281 -8.02 -3.58 -19.16
N ILE A 282 -6.72 -3.52 -18.87
CA ILE A 282 -6.07 -2.33 -18.30
C ILE A 282 -4.95 -1.84 -19.22
N THR A 283 -4.82 -0.51 -19.32
CA THR A 283 -3.73 0.20 -20.00
C THR A 283 -3.14 1.22 -19.01
N PRO A 284 -2.22 0.76 -18.15
CA PRO A 284 -1.85 1.50 -16.94
C PRO A 284 -1.04 2.78 -17.18
N ASP A 285 -0.43 2.97 -18.36
CA ASP A 285 0.45 4.12 -18.65
C ASP A 285 -0.29 5.31 -19.27
N LYS A 286 -1.44 5.07 -19.90
CA LYS A 286 -2.19 6.04 -20.69
C LYS A 286 -2.40 7.41 -20.02
N ASP A 287 -2.83 7.45 -18.77
CA ASP A 287 -3.18 8.71 -18.07
C ASP A 287 -2.06 9.25 -17.19
N ILE A 288 -0.87 8.62 -17.20
CA ILE A 288 0.20 8.92 -16.24
C ILE A 288 1.51 9.27 -16.93
N VAL A 289 1.84 8.56 -18.02
CA VAL A 289 3.06 8.77 -18.78
C VAL A 289 2.74 9.70 -19.96
N PRO A 290 3.45 10.83 -20.11
CA PRO A 290 3.29 11.69 -21.28
C PRO A 290 3.48 10.88 -22.58
N ASP A 291 2.63 11.13 -23.56
CA ASP A 291 2.67 10.51 -24.90
C ASP A 291 2.57 8.97 -24.92
N ALA A 292 2.09 8.36 -23.83
CA ALA A 292 1.89 6.92 -23.78
C ALA A 292 0.83 6.45 -24.78
N SER A 293 1.10 5.34 -25.43
CA SER A 293 0.12 4.68 -26.29
C SER A 293 -1.14 4.29 -25.54
N ASP A 294 -2.29 4.47 -26.16
CA ASP A 294 -3.60 4.05 -25.63
C ASP A 294 -3.70 2.53 -25.45
N LEU A 295 -2.94 1.76 -26.22
CA LEU A 295 -3.05 0.31 -26.32
C LEU A 295 -1.85 -0.44 -25.74
N ASN A 296 -0.78 0.24 -25.32
CA ASN A 296 0.45 -0.41 -24.88
C ASN A 296 1.15 0.37 -23.74
N PRO A 297 1.53 -0.29 -22.62
CA PRO A 297 1.33 -1.71 -22.35
C PRO A 297 -0.13 -2.02 -21.97
N ALA A 298 -0.60 -3.19 -22.38
CA ALA A 298 -1.95 -3.67 -22.08
C ALA A 298 -1.91 -5.04 -21.39
N TYR A 299 -2.88 -5.24 -20.49
CA TYR A 299 -3.02 -6.48 -19.74
C TYR A 299 -4.48 -6.89 -19.63
N ILE A 300 -4.75 -8.18 -19.76
CA ILE A 300 -6.01 -8.80 -19.34
C ILE A 300 -5.86 -9.22 -17.87
N VAL A 301 -6.78 -8.82 -17.03
CA VAL A 301 -6.69 -8.98 -15.56
C VAL A 301 -7.91 -9.72 -15.02
N PHE A 302 -7.67 -10.52 -13.98
CA PHE A 302 -8.63 -11.43 -13.35
C PHE A 302 -9.00 -10.99 -11.93
N ASP A 303 -9.87 -11.73 -11.26
CA ASP A 303 -10.36 -11.39 -9.91
C ASP A 303 -9.23 -11.21 -8.90
N ASN A 304 -8.21 -12.10 -8.89
CA ASN A 304 -7.07 -11.97 -7.97
C ASN A 304 -6.27 -10.67 -8.16
N TYR A 305 -6.19 -10.16 -9.38
CA TYR A 305 -5.60 -8.84 -9.63
C TYR A 305 -6.43 -7.72 -8.97
N GLU A 306 -7.75 -7.79 -9.11
CA GLU A 306 -8.67 -6.80 -8.51
C GLU A 306 -8.62 -6.83 -6.97
N LEU A 307 -8.35 -7.99 -6.36
CA LEU A 307 -8.16 -8.11 -4.92
C LEU A 307 -6.92 -7.36 -4.43
N ILE A 308 -5.82 -7.42 -5.21
CA ILE A 308 -4.62 -6.65 -4.87
C ILE A 308 -4.87 -5.15 -4.98
N LEU A 309 -5.80 -4.69 -5.84
CA LEU A 309 -6.23 -3.28 -5.85
C LEU A 309 -6.96 -2.86 -4.57
N LYS A 310 -7.55 -3.81 -3.81
CA LYS A 310 -8.10 -3.51 -2.48
C LYS A 310 -6.99 -3.32 -1.44
N TRP A 311 -5.86 -4.00 -1.60
CA TRP A 311 -4.67 -3.81 -0.78
C TRP A 311 -4.01 -2.45 -1.05
N ASN A 312 -3.71 -2.18 -2.33
CA ASN A 312 -3.13 -0.92 -2.79
C ASN A 312 -3.76 -0.50 -4.12
N ARG A 313 -4.37 0.69 -4.15
CA ARG A 313 -5.09 1.25 -5.31
C ARG A 313 -4.15 1.76 -6.40
N SER A 314 -3.20 0.93 -6.82
CA SER A 314 -2.30 1.22 -7.93
C SER A 314 -2.29 0.05 -8.92
N LEU A 315 -2.59 0.33 -10.21
CA LEU A 315 -2.49 -0.69 -11.27
C LEU A 315 -1.07 -1.26 -11.36
N ARG A 316 -0.06 -0.41 -11.20
CA ARG A 316 1.34 -0.81 -11.25
C ARG A 316 1.77 -1.63 -10.05
N PHE A 317 1.29 -1.29 -8.85
CA PHE A 317 1.54 -2.08 -7.65
C PHE A 317 1.00 -3.51 -7.82
N ALA A 318 -0.24 -3.65 -8.28
CA ALA A 318 -0.84 -4.95 -8.49
C ALA A 318 -0.09 -5.76 -9.56
N LEU A 319 0.31 -5.15 -10.68
CA LEU A 319 1.15 -5.80 -11.70
C LEU A 319 2.50 -6.25 -11.14
N ALA A 320 3.18 -5.41 -10.37
CA ALA A 320 4.48 -5.75 -9.79
C ALA A 320 4.37 -6.89 -8.77
N THR A 321 3.33 -6.88 -7.93
CA THR A 321 3.05 -7.94 -6.95
C THR A 321 2.79 -9.27 -7.65
N CYS A 322 1.90 -9.30 -8.64
CA CYS A 322 1.60 -10.51 -9.40
C CYS A 322 2.80 -11.00 -10.22
N THR A 323 3.61 -10.09 -10.77
CA THR A 323 4.85 -10.45 -11.46
C THR A 323 5.85 -11.12 -10.51
N LEU A 324 6.00 -10.58 -9.30
CA LEU A 324 6.90 -11.15 -8.31
C LEU A 324 6.37 -12.49 -7.78
N LYS A 325 5.05 -12.63 -7.56
CA LYS A 325 4.37 -13.88 -7.25
C LYS A 325 4.70 -14.95 -8.29
N ASN A 326 4.47 -14.67 -9.58
CA ASN A 326 4.71 -15.63 -10.67
C ASN A 326 6.19 -16.04 -10.76
N LYS A 327 7.12 -15.11 -10.46
CA LYS A 327 8.56 -15.46 -10.41
C LYS A 327 8.87 -16.39 -9.25
N PHE A 328 8.23 -16.24 -8.09
CA PHE A 328 8.38 -17.18 -6.99
C PHE A 328 7.80 -18.57 -7.33
N SER A 329 6.65 -18.64 -8.01
CA SER A 329 6.05 -19.91 -8.41
C SER A 329 6.95 -20.74 -9.37
N ASN A 330 7.92 -20.09 -10.03
CA ASN A 330 8.91 -20.79 -10.86
C ASN A 330 10.16 -21.23 -10.08
N GLU A 331 10.29 -20.85 -8.82
CA GLU A 331 11.46 -21.14 -7.96
C GLU A 331 11.14 -22.16 -6.85
N PHE A 332 9.87 -22.36 -6.54
CA PHE A 332 9.34 -23.32 -5.57
C PHE A 332 8.62 -24.48 -6.28
#